data_95ecf3d810ef0fd2675eb1b68e1317ee
#
_entry.id   95ecf3d810ef0fd2675eb1b68e1317ee
#
_cell.length_a   1.000
_cell.length_b   1.000
_cell.length_c   1.000
_cell.angle_alpha   90.00
_cell.angle_beta   90.00
_cell.angle_gamma   90.00
#
_symmetry.space_group_name_H-M   'P 1'
#
loop_
_entity.id
_entity.type
_entity.pdbx_description
1 polymer ?
#
loop_
_entity_poly.entity_id
_entity_poly.type
_entity_poly.pdbx_seq_one_letter_code
_entity_poly.pdbx_strand_id
1 'polypeptide(L)'
;MSCRYNALPFLTGRRLEQMENLIQYVTNHPYLVGATVLALVVVVTFESRLRATSFAAVSSQDLIRLMNQGALVLDIRKPEEFAAGHVGGAKQLASDKILTAGDTFKRFKEKPVIVYCESGSLASAAVRQLTEQGFTKAFSLRGGFAAWRAENLPIAKSA
;
A
#
# COMPACT_ATOMS: atom_id res chain seq x y z
N MET A 1 46.39 26.91 40.03
CA MET A 1 46.25 25.60 39.41
C MET A 1 45.13 25.70 38.39
N SER A 2 45.51 25.88 37.13
CA SER A 2 44.54 26.08 36.03
C SER A 2 44.71 24.92 35.04
N CYS A 3 43.82 23.94 35.09
CA CYS A 3 43.72 22.88 34.09
C CYS A 3 42.87 23.36 32.94
N ARG A 4 43.50 23.76 31.82
CA ARG A 4 42.84 24.00 30.55
C ARG A 4 42.65 22.65 29.86
N TYR A 5 41.42 22.24 29.73
CA TYR A 5 40.99 21.16 28.85
C TYR A 5 41.09 21.62 27.39
N ASN A 6 42.20 21.25 26.73
CA ASN A 6 42.35 21.39 25.27
C ASN A 6 42.14 20.00 24.63
N ALA A 7 40.90 19.64 24.37
CA ALA A 7 40.59 18.36 23.70
C ALA A 7 39.52 18.50 22.63
N LEU A 8 39.68 19.42 21.64
CA LEU A 8 38.73 19.48 20.52
C LEU A 8 39.29 19.95 19.14
N PRO A 9 40.58 19.92 18.76
CA PRO A 9 40.96 20.16 17.38
C PRO A 9 41.06 18.87 16.51
N PHE A 10 41.11 17.67 17.12
CA PHE A 10 41.42 16.44 16.38
C PHE A 10 40.24 15.85 15.58
N LEU A 11 38.99 16.14 15.98
CA LEU A 11 37.80 15.63 15.33
C LEU A 11 37.32 16.49 14.17
N THR A 12 37.65 17.77 14.14
CA THR A 12 37.26 18.71 13.07
C THR A 12 38.13 18.56 11.82
N GLY A 13 39.44 18.36 11.98
CA GLY A 13 40.36 18.17 10.83
C GLY A 13 40.04 16.93 10.00
N ARG A 14 39.82 15.80 10.66
CA ARG A 14 39.52 14.54 9.96
C ARG A 14 38.19 14.58 9.18
N ARG A 15 37.20 15.32 9.64
CA ARG A 15 35.94 15.51 8.93
C ARG A 15 36.08 16.40 7.70
N LEU A 16 36.92 17.44 7.79
CA LEU A 16 37.17 18.33 6.66
C LEU A 16 37.94 17.62 5.56
N GLU A 17 38.97 16.85 5.87
CA GLU A 17 39.68 16.01 4.89
C GLU A 17 38.79 14.97 4.21
N GLN A 18 37.86 14.36 4.96
CA GLN A 18 36.90 13.42 4.36
C GLN A 18 35.91 14.11 3.40
N MET A 19 35.50 15.34 3.72
CA MET A 19 34.61 16.10 2.83
C MET A 19 35.35 16.56 1.55
N GLU A 20 36.59 16.96 1.63
CA GLU A 20 37.41 17.33 0.47
C GLU A 20 37.60 16.12 -0.48
N ASN A 21 37.91 14.96 0.08
CA ASN A 21 38.06 13.72 -0.70
C ASN A 21 36.73 13.31 -1.38
N LEU A 22 35.58 13.50 -0.73
CA LEU A 22 34.27 13.23 -1.34
C LEU A 22 33.97 14.20 -2.47
N ILE A 23 34.23 15.48 -2.30
CA ILE A 23 34.03 16.48 -3.33
C ILE A 23 34.91 16.17 -4.56
N GLN A 24 36.18 15.83 -4.33
CA GLN A 24 37.11 15.46 -5.39
C GLN A 24 36.67 14.18 -6.13
N TYR A 25 36.13 13.19 -5.41
CA TYR A 25 35.59 11.98 -6.02
C TYR A 25 34.39 12.27 -6.91
N VAL A 26 33.45 13.10 -6.42
CA VAL A 26 32.24 13.50 -7.17
C VAL A 26 32.61 14.25 -8.45
N THR A 27 33.60 15.16 -8.39
CA THR A 27 34.03 15.92 -9.55
C THR A 27 34.80 15.09 -10.57
N ASN A 28 35.55 14.08 -10.12
CA ASN A 28 36.31 13.20 -10.99
C ASN A 28 35.48 12.10 -11.66
N HIS A 29 34.32 11.73 -11.06
CA HIS A 29 33.49 10.63 -11.54
C HIS A 29 32.01 11.03 -11.72
N PRO A 30 31.69 12.08 -12.51
CA PRO A 30 30.33 12.61 -12.61
C PRO A 30 29.32 11.58 -13.15
N TYR A 31 29.74 10.69 -14.04
CA TYR A 31 28.87 9.65 -14.59
C TYR A 31 28.50 8.57 -13.55
N LEU A 32 29.43 8.17 -12.70
CA LEU A 32 29.19 7.20 -11.64
C LEU A 32 28.25 7.78 -10.58
N VAL A 33 28.46 9.02 -10.18
CA VAL A 33 27.61 9.73 -9.24
C VAL A 33 26.22 9.91 -9.82
N GLY A 34 26.10 10.33 -11.09
CA GLY A 34 24.82 10.46 -11.78
C GLY A 34 24.04 9.13 -11.85
N ALA A 35 24.72 8.03 -12.20
CA ALA A 35 24.14 6.70 -12.25
C ALA A 35 23.64 6.24 -10.85
N THR A 36 24.41 6.49 -9.79
CA THR A 36 24.03 6.14 -8.43
C THR A 36 22.82 6.93 -7.96
N VAL A 37 22.79 8.23 -8.21
CA VAL A 37 21.63 9.08 -7.88
C VAL A 37 20.39 8.63 -8.64
N LEU A 38 20.52 8.34 -9.93
CA LEU A 38 19.41 7.84 -10.75
C LEU A 38 18.88 6.51 -10.20
N ALA A 39 19.76 5.57 -9.88
CA ALA A 39 19.39 4.29 -9.29
C ALA A 39 18.64 4.47 -7.96
N LEU A 40 19.13 5.35 -7.08
CA LEU A 40 18.45 5.66 -5.81
C LEU A 40 17.06 6.26 -6.04
N VAL A 41 16.92 7.19 -6.97
CA VAL A 41 15.60 7.77 -7.32
C VAL A 41 14.65 6.70 -7.82
N VAL A 42 15.11 5.79 -8.69
CA VAL A 42 14.30 4.67 -9.19
C VAL A 42 13.87 3.75 -8.04
N VAL A 43 14.78 3.36 -7.15
CA VAL A 43 14.47 2.51 -5.99
C VAL A 43 13.46 3.20 -5.06
N VAL A 44 13.70 4.46 -4.70
CA VAL A 44 12.78 5.21 -3.81
C VAL A 44 11.41 5.39 -4.43
N THR A 45 11.32 5.70 -5.73
CA THR A 45 10.01 5.82 -6.41
C THR A 45 9.29 4.49 -6.52
N PHE A 46 10.02 3.41 -6.77
CA PHE A 46 9.45 2.06 -6.80
C PHE A 46 8.94 1.64 -5.42
N GLU A 47 9.73 1.83 -4.39
CA GLU A 47 9.36 1.50 -3.01
C GLU A 47 8.21 2.36 -2.49
N SER A 48 8.17 3.65 -2.81
CA SER A 48 7.05 4.53 -2.44
C SER A 48 5.74 4.12 -3.10
N ARG A 49 5.77 3.64 -4.36
CA ARG A 49 4.60 3.08 -5.04
C ARG A 49 4.10 1.80 -4.38
N LEU A 50 5.01 0.90 -3.98
CA LEU A 50 4.65 -0.31 -3.24
C LEU A 50 4.02 0.00 -1.88
N ARG A 51 4.57 0.96 -1.15
CA ARG A 51 4.03 1.39 0.16
C ARG A 51 2.68 2.08 0.03
N ALA A 52 2.48 2.92 -0.97
CA ALA A 52 1.19 3.58 -1.22
C ALA A 52 0.04 2.57 -1.45
N THR A 53 0.33 1.42 -2.05
CA THR A 53 -0.64 0.32 -2.20
C THR A 53 -0.87 -0.45 -0.89
N SER A 54 0.10 -0.46 0.03
CA SER A 54 -0.01 -1.15 1.32
C SER A 54 -0.84 -0.40 2.37
N PHE A 55 -0.90 0.93 2.33
CA PHE A 55 -1.63 1.72 3.34
C PHE A 55 -3.15 1.51 3.31
N ALA A 56 -3.68 1.09 2.19
CA ALA A 56 -5.11 0.81 2.03
C ALA A 56 -5.45 -0.69 2.17
N ALA A 57 -4.49 -1.55 2.53
CA ALA A 57 -4.71 -2.99 2.63
C ALA A 57 -4.95 -3.42 4.08
N VAL A 58 -6.10 -4.01 4.35
CA VAL A 58 -6.48 -4.57 5.65
C VAL A 58 -6.19 -6.07 5.72
N SER A 59 -5.94 -6.57 6.93
CA SER A 59 -5.82 -8.01 7.18
C SER A 59 -7.21 -8.68 7.18
N SER A 60 -7.24 -10.01 7.09
CA SER A 60 -8.50 -10.78 7.21
C SER A 60 -9.19 -10.56 8.56
N GLN A 61 -8.43 -10.40 9.64
CA GLN A 61 -8.96 -10.10 10.96
C GLN A 61 -9.58 -8.71 11.04
N ASP A 62 -8.94 -7.70 10.45
CA ASP A 62 -9.49 -6.36 10.38
C ASP A 62 -10.74 -6.31 9.50
N LEU A 63 -10.76 -7.08 8.39
CA LEU A 63 -11.95 -7.24 7.57
C LEU A 63 -13.14 -7.75 8.41
N ILE A 64 -12.95 -8.82 9.18
CA ILE A 64 -14.01 -9.37 10.05
C ILE A 64 -14.49 -8.31 11.05
N ARG A 65 -13.58 -7.58 11.67
CA ARG A 65 -13.90 -6.49 12.61
C ARG A 65 -14.72 -5.39 11.94
N LEU A 66 -14.32 -4.96 10.75
CA LEU A 66 -15.02 -3.92 9.98
C LEU A 66 -16.39 -4.40 9.48
N MET A 67 -16.53 -5.68 9.10
CA MET A 67 -17.82 -6.28 8.74
C MET A 67 -18.81 -6.22 9.92
N ASN A 68 -18.36 -6.54 11.12
CA ASN A 68 -19.18 -6.43 12.33
C ASN A 68 -19.59 -4.98 12.65
N GLN A 69 -18.87 -3.99 12.14
CA GLN A 69 -19.21 -2.56 12.23
C GLN A 69 -20.08 -2.08 11.05
N GLY A 70 -20.54 -2.99 10.18
CA GLY A 70 -21.40 -2.67 9.04
C GLY A 70 -20.66 -2.16 7.81
N ALA A 71 -19.39 -2.55 7.64
CA ALA A 71 -18.64 -2.27 6.42
C ALA A 71 -19.27 -2.95 5.20
N LEU A 72 -19.13 -2.31 4.04
CA LEU A 72 -19.49 -2.90 2.76
C LEU A 72 -18.30 -3.71 2.23
N VAL A 73 -18.53 -4.98 1.92
CA VAL A 73 -17.53 -5.85 1.30
C VAL A 73 -17.91 -6.08 -0.16
N LEU A 74 -16.98 -5.82 -1.07
CA LEU A 74 -17.17 -5.96 -2.52
C LEU A 74 -16.20 -6.98 -3.09
N ASP A 75 -16.73 -7.99 -3.77
CA ASP A 75 -15.97 -8.95 -4.56
C ASP A 75 -15.96 -8.51 -6.02
N ILE A 76 -14.77 -8.24 -6.57
CA ILE A 76 -14.61 -7.80 -7.96
C ILE A 76 -14.18 -8.92 -8.90
N ARG A 77 -14.27 -10.18 -8.46
CA ARG A 77 -14.04 -11.36 -9.28
C ARG A 77 -15.21 -11.60 -10.25
N LYS A 78 -15.04 -12.59 -11.10
CA LYS A 78 -16.11 -13.01 -12.02
C LYS A 78 -17.30 -13.59 -11.26
N PRO A 79 -18.53 -13.48 -11.78
CA PRO A 79 -19.72 -14.02 -11.14
C PRO A 79 -19.63 -15.52 -10.82
N GLU A 80 -18.97 -16.30 -11.69
CA GLU A 80 -18.80 -17.75 -11.50
C GLU A 80 -17.90 -18.05 -10.29
N GLU A 81 -16.84 -17.26 -10.11
CA GLU A 81 -15.92 -17.40 -8.98
C GLU A 81 -16.59 -16.97 -7.66
N PHE A 82 -17.43 -15.93 -7.72
CA PHE A 82 -18.23 -15.48 -6.58
C PHE A 82 -19.23 -16.58 -6.16
N ALA A 83 -19.94 -17.17 -7.11
CA ALA A 83 -20.88 -18.24 -6.83
C ALA A 83 -20.22 -19.49 -6.23
N ALA A 84 -19.03 -19.85 -6.73
CA ALA A 84 -18.24 -20.98 -6.23
C ALA A 84 -17.80 -20.81 -4.77
N GLY A 85 -17.60 -19.53 -4.34
CA GLY A 85 -17.27 -19.21 -2.95
C GLY A 85 -16.81 -17.77 -2.77
N HIS A 86 -17.31 -17.11 -1.74
CA HIS A 86 -17.02 -15.71 -1.43
C HIS A 86 -16.97 -15.46 0.08
N VAL A 87 -16.48 -14.31 0.49
CA VAL A 87 -16.52 -13.87 1.90
C VAL A 87 -17.97 -13.63 2.30
N GLY A 88 -18.41 -14.17 3.41
CA GLY A 88 -19.80 -14.05 3.88
C GLY A 88 -20.25 -12.59 3.93
N GLY A 89 -21.43 -12.30 3.36
CA GLY A 89 -21.97 -10.93 3.30
C GLY A 89 -21.33 -10.00 2.25
N ALA A 90 -20.37 -10.48 1.45
CA ALA A 90 -19.84 -9.74 0.32
C ALA A 90 -20.89 -9.57 -0.78
N LYS A 91 -20.80 -8.45 -1.49
CA LYS A 91 -21.59 -8.18 -2.69
C LYS A 91 -20.70 -8.29 -3.92
N GLN A 92 -21.17 -9.00 -4.91
CA GLN A 92 -20.48 -9.09 -6.19
C GLN A 92 -20.62 -7.75 -6.94
N LEU A 93 -19.51 -7.24 -7.43
CA LEU A 93 -19.43 -6.06 -8.29
C LEU A 93 -18.40 -6.33 -9.38
N ALA A 94 -18.81 -6.49 -10.60
CA ALA A 94 -17.89 -6.68 -11.71
C ALA A 94 -16.90 -5.49 -11.81
N SER A 95 -15.64 -5.78 -12.13
CA SER A 95 -14.56 -4.78 -12.13
C SER A 95 -14.80 -3.59 -13.06
N ASP A 96 -15.54 -3.77 -14.15
CA ASP A 96 -15.98 -2.73 -15.09
C ASP A 96 -17.01 -1.75 -14.48
N LYS A 97 -17.78 -2.23 -13.50
CA LYS A 97 -18.80 -1.41 -12.80
C LYS A 97 -18.29 -0.61 -11.62
N ILE A 98 -17.01 -0.71 -11.30
CA ILE A 98 -16.41 0.06 -10.20
C ILE A 98 -16.52 1.58 -10.47
N LEU A 99 -16.41 2.01 -11.73
CA LEU A 99 -16.53 3.43 -12.10
C LEU A 99 -17.91 4.02 -11.78
N THR A 100 -18.95 3.21 -11.73
CA THR A 100 -20.33 3.61 -11.38
C THR A 100 -20.71 3.25 -9.94
N ALA A 101 -19.80 2.68 -9.18
CA ALA A 101 -20.05 2.26 -7.81
C ALA A 101 -20.44 3.42 -6.88
N GLY A 102 -19.92 4.64 -7.15
CA GLY A 102 -20.25 5.84 -6.40
C GLY A 102 -21.73 6.18 -6.40
N ASP A 103 -22.45 5.88 -7.46
CA ASP A 103 -23.90 6.07 -7.54
C ASP A 103 -24.68 4.94 -6.88
N THR A 104 -24.24 3.72 -7.08
CA THR A 104 -24.90 2.53 -6.52
C THR A 104 -24.75 2.44 -5.00
N PHE A 105 -23.61 2.86 -4.46
CA PHE A 105 -23.28 2.72 -3.04
C PHE A 105 -23.11 4.05 -2.32
N LYS A 106 -23.82 5.13 -2.73
CA LYS A 106 -23.76 6.47 -2.13
C LYS A 106 -23.80 6.47 -0.59
N ARG A 107 -24.66 5.63 -0.02
CA ARG A 107 -24.85 5.52 1.43
C ARG A 107 -23.65 4.96 2.20
N PHE A 108 -22.65 4.45 1.49
CA PHE A 108 -21.45 3.87 2.08
C PHE A 108 -20.21 4.76 1.90
N LYS A 109 -20.32 5.97 1.34
CA LYS A 109 -19.17 6.86 1.11
C LYS A 109 -18.38 7.20 2.38
N GLU A 110 -19.06 7.31 3.51
CA GLU A 110 -18.44 7.59 4.81
C GLU A 110 -18.19 6.32 5.65
N LYS A 111 -18.69 5.17 5.21
CA LYS A 111 -18.52 3.89 5.86
C LYS A 111 -17.30 3.14 5.32
N PRO A 112 -16.73 2.21 6.11
CA PRO A 112 -15.67 1.35 5.59
C PRO A 112 -16.19 0.50 4.41
N VAL A 113 -15.44 0.54 3.30
CA VAL A 113 -15.68 -0.27 2.11
C VAL A 113 -14.43 -1.10 1.86
N ILE A 114 -14.57 -2.42 1.82
CA ILE A 114 -13.46 -3.32 1.55
C ILE A 114 -13.69 -3.98 0.21
N VAL A 115 -12.69 -3.90 -0.67
CA VAL A 115 -12.70 -4.53 -1.97
C VAL A 115 -11.70 -5.67 -2.00
N TYR A 116 -12.06 -6.80 -2.58
CA TYR A 116 -11.12 -7.88 -2.79
C TYR A 116 -11.30 -8.51 -4.18
N CYS A 117 -10.21 -9.06 -4.68
CA CYS A 117 -10.15 -9.95 -5.83
C CYS A 117 -9.43 -11.24 -5.41
N GLU A 118 -9.05 -12.11 -6.33
CA GLU A 118 -8.38 -13.36 -5.97
C GLU A 118 -7.04 -13.14 -5.26
N SER A 119 -6.14 -12.29 -5.80
CA SER A 119 -4.79 -12.05 -5.27
C SER A 119 -4.59 -10.71 -4.56
N GLY A 120 -5.58 -9.80 -4.61
CA GLY A 120 -5.47 -8.44 -4.07
C GLY A 120 -4.95 -7.38 -5.06
N SER A 121 -4.36 -7.77 -6.19
CA SER A 121 -3.75 -6.84 -7.16
C SER A 121 -4.76 -5.88 -7.80
N LEU A 122 -5.86 -6.39 -8.32
CA LEU A 122 -6.92 -5.57 -8.92
C LEU A 122 -7.69 -4.76 -7.87
N ALA A 123 -7.81 -5.28 -6.65
CA ALA A 123 -8.49 -4.60 -5.56
C ALA A 123 -7.83 -3.26 -5.20
N SER A 124 -6.50 -3.17 -5.26
CA SER A 124 -5.78 -1.92 -5.00
C SER A 124 -6.10 -0.83 -6.01
N ALA A 125 -6.25 -1.17 -7.29
CA ALA A 125 -6.68 -0.24 -8.33
C ALA A 125 -8.14 0.20 -8.12
N ALA A 126 -9.01 -0.74 -7.76
CA ALA A 126 -10.41 -0.49 -7.46
C ALA A 126 -10.59 0.45 -6.27
N VAL A 127 -9.81 0.29 -5.19
CA VAL A 127 -9.80 1.19 -4.03
C VAL A 127 -9.44 2.61 -4.43
N ARG A 128 -8.46 2.80 -5.31
CA ARG A 128 -8.09 4.13 -5.81
C ARG A 128 -9.26 4.80 -6.53
N GLN A 129 -9.93 4.06 -7.44
CA GLN A 129 -11.10 4.57 -8.17
C GLN A 129 -12.26 4.91 -7.22
N LEU A 130 -12.50 4.11 -6.19
CA LEU A 130 -13.51 4.41 -5.17
C LEU A 130 -13.16 5.68 -4.38
N THR A 131 -11.88 5.85 -4.03
CA THR A 131 -11.42 7.07 -3.33
C THR A 131 -11.65 8.32 -4.19
N GLU A 132 -11.38 8.26 -5.50
CA GLU A 132 -11.66 9.33 -6.45
C GLU A 132 -13.16 9.64 -6.56
N GLN A 133 -14.05 8.67 -6.33
CA GLN A 133 -15.49 8.83 -6.28
C GLN A 133 -16.02 9.31 -4.91
N GLY A 134 -15.14 9.63 -3.96
CA GLY A 134 -15.47 10.21 -2.67
C GLY A 134 -15.71 9.19 -1.54
N PHE A 135 -15.26 7.94 -1.68
CA PHE A 135 -15.24 7.01 -0.56
C PHE A 135 -14.04 7.30 0.35
N THR A 136 -14.30 7.76 1.57
CA THR A 136 -13.26 8.20 2.51
C THR A 136 -12.51 7.05 3.19
N LYS A 137 -13.13 5.87 3.27
CA LYS A 137 -12.62 4.69 3.99
C LYS A 137 -12.67 3.45 3.10
N ALA A 138 -11.99 3.51 1.95
CA ALA A 138 -11.88 2.40 1.02
C ALA A 138 -10.58 1.61 1.28
N PHE A 139 -10.69 0.29 1.40
CA PHE A 139 -9.59 -0.61 1.71
C PHE A 139 -9.59 -1.81 0.77
N SER A 140 -8.41 -2.40 0.56
CA SER A 140 -8.28 -3.69 -0.12
C SER A 140 -7.97 -4.80 0.89
N LEU A 141 -8.39 -6.03 0.61
CA LEU A 141 -8.00 -7.19 1.39
C LEU A 141 -6.59 -7.63 1.00
N ARG A 142 -5.68 -7.68 1.98
CA ARG A 142 -4.31 -8.13 1.78
C ARG A 142 -4.29 -9.60 1.32
N GLY A 143 -3.63 -9.86 0.19
CA GLY A 143 -3.57 -11.20 -0.40
C GLY A 143 -4.89 -11.70 -1.00
N GLY A 144 -5.95 -10.89 -0.99
CA GLY A 144 -7.23 -11.19 -1.61
C GLY A 144 -7.95 -12.42 -1.04
N PHE A 145 -8.81 -13.02 -1.85
CA PHE A 145 -9.55 -14.22 -1.46
C PHE A 145 -8.66 -15.46 -1.26
N ALA A 146 -7.52 -15.51 -1.95
CA ALA A 146 -6.55 -16.59 -1.76
C ALA A 146 -6.00 -16.61 -0.32
N ALA A 147 -5.66 -15.45 0.26
CA ALA A 147 -5.24 -15.37 1.66
C ALA A 147 -6.37 -15.74 2.63
N TRP A 148 -7.60 -15.29 2.37
CA TRP A 148 -8.79 -15.67 3.15
C TRP A 148 -8.96 -17.19 3.23
N ARG A 149 -8.80 -17.88 2.09
CA ARG A 149 -8.87 -19.35 2.03
C ARG A 149 -7.70 -20.04 2.75
N ALA A 150 -6.49 -19.49 2.60
CA ALA A 150 -5.30 -20.03 3.25
C ALA A 150 -5.39 -19.97 4.79
N GLU A 151 -6.10 -18.98 5.33
CA GLU A 151 -6.39 -18.84 6.75
C GLU A 151 -7.58 -19.70 7.22
N ASN A 152 -8.15 -20.55 6.36
CA ASN A 152 -9.31 -21.42 6.63
C ASN A 152 -10.54 -20.66 7.18
N LEU A 153 -10.74 -19.42 6.73
CA LEU A 153 -11.87 -18.60 7.15
C LEU A 153 -13.17 -19.03 6.43
N PRO A 154 -14.34 -18.76 7.01
CA PRO A 154 -15.62 -19.21 6.48
C PRO A 154 -15.91 -18.61 5.11
N ILE A 155 -16.37 -19.47 4.19
CA ILE A 155 -16.71 -19.16 2.82
C ILE A 155 -18.21 -19.40 2.63
N ALA A 156 -18.91 -18.39 2.12
CA ALA A 156 -20.30 -18.54 1.68
C ALA A 156 -20.32 -18.95 0.20
N LYS A 157 -21.35 -19.68 -0.20
CA LYS A 157 -21.64 -20.02 -1.60
C LYS A 157 -22.99 -19.44 -1.97
N SER A 158 -23.08 -18.89 -3.16
CA SER A 158 -24.40 -18.54 -3.73
C SER A 158 -24.94 -19.74 -4.50
N ALA A 159 -26.13 -20.16 -4.16
CA ALA A 159 -26.85 -21.17 -4.92
C ALA A 159 -27.33 -20.58 -6.26
#